data_be5acd8213a406deac86d6871528a91e
#
_entry.id   be5acd8213a406deac86d6871528a91e
#
_cell.length_a   1.000
_cell.length_b   1.000
_cell.length_c   1.000
_cell.angle_alpha   90.00
_cell.angle_beta   90.00
_cell.angle_gamma   90.00
#
_symmetry.space_group_name_H-M   'P 1'
#
loop_
_entity.id
_entity.type
_entity.pdbx_description
1 polymer ?
#
loop_
_entity_poly.entity_id
_entity_poly.type
_entity_poly.pdbx_seq_one_letter_code
_entity_poly.pdbx_strand_id
1 'polypeptide(L)'
;MAANSPFLLGRHAWQETRITLVEQLLDSRRPSEVKASAPARVRLGEGWISDPVDLFDHLVREYPPLFPTLEAEDPDAALEAGQAPVLHELRLHNGTVWQWNRPVYDVQGGSPQLRIENRVLPSRPTAVDMVANAAFYYGLVRAIADSDRTPWEQTPFAVAERDLHRAARDGLAAQLSWQGTDQPAAQLTRDVLLPAAASGLDAWGVDAHDRDRYLGVIEARVRSGRTGAAWQTETVRHLEERGLERISALHEMTRRYVEHARSGAPVHEWPLS
;
A
#
# COMPACT_ATOMS: atom_id res chain seq x y z
N MET A 1 -9.75 -4.23 1.24
CA MET A 1 -10.26 -4.49 -0.11
C MET A 1 -9.21 -5.01 -1.10
N ALA A 2 -7.95 -4.56 -1.05
CA ALA A 2 -6.89 -4.97 -2.00
C ALA A 2 -6.11 -6.22 -1.57
N ALA A 3 -6.38 -6.79 -0.40
CA ALA A 3 -5.65 -7.92 0.17
C ALA A 3 -5.60 -9.14 -0.77
N ASN A 4 -4.41 -9.72 -0.95
CA ASN A 4 -4.16 -10.78 -1.92
C ASN A 4 -3.09 -11.81 -1.51
N SER A 5 -2.63 -11.81 -0.26
CA SER A 5 -1.59 -12.74 0.22
C SER A 5 -1.98 -13.42 1.54
N PRO A 6 -3.00 -14.34 1.53
CA PRO A 6 -3.50 -14.93 2.78
C PRO A 6 -2.66 -16.10 3.30
N PHE A 7 -1.77 -16.66 2.49
CA PHE A 7 -1.00 -17.84 2.86
C PHE A 7 0.49 -17.55 2.99
N LEU A 8 1.10 -18.13 4.02
CA LEU A 8 2.55 -18.19 4.22
C LEU A 8 2.93 -19.64 4.54
N LEU A 9 3.85 -20.20 3.76
CA LEU A 9 4.30 -21.61 3.92
C LEU A 9 3.14 -22.61 4.06
N GLY A 10 2.07 -22.41 3.27
CA GLY A 10 0.88 -23.26 3.26
C GLY A 10 -0.11 -23.02 4.41
N ARG A 11 0.18 -22.10 5.33
CA ARG A 11 -0.71 -21.77 6.45
C ARG A 11 -1.44 -20.46 6.17
N HIS A 12 -2.73 -20.43 6.49
CA HIS A 12 -3.46 -19.16 6.51
C HIS A 12 -2.93 -18.26 7.62
N ALA A 13 -2.65 -17.00 7.28
CA ALA A 13 -2.15 -16.00 8.20
C ALA A 13 -3.06 -14.74 8.13
N TRP A 14 -2.54 -13.60 7.71
CA TRP A 14 -3.36 -12.39 7.54
C TRP A 14 -3.99 -12.34 6.16
N GLN A 15 -4.97 -11.46 5.92
CA GLN A 15 -5.51 -11.25 4.56
C GLN A 15 -4.45 -10.68 3.61
N GLU A 16 -3.55 -9.83 4.15
CA GLU A 16 -2.37 -9.31 3.44
C GLU A 16 -1.12 -9.57 4.30
N THR A 17 -0.67 -10.82 4.32
CA THR A 17 0.48 -11.28 5.12
C THR A 17 1.78 -10.59 4.70
N ARG A 18 1.88 -10.11 3.47
CA ARG A 18 3.05 -9.40 2.95
C ARG A 18 3.45 -8.20 3.83
N ILE A 19 2.48 -7.50 4.41
CA ILE A 19 2.77 -6.32 5.26
C ILE A 19 3.68 -6.73 6.41
N THR A 20 3.22 -7.59 7.29
CA THR A 20 4.02 -8.01 8.45
C THR A 20 5.25 -8.84 8.07
N LEU A 21 5.17 -9.61 6.97
CA LEU A 21 6.32 -10.38 6.49
C LEU A 21 7.48 -9.46 6.05
N VAL A 22 7.20 -8.41 5.29
CA VAL A 22 8.23 -7.46 4.82
C VAL A 22 8.80 -6.66 5.98
N GLU A 23 7.97 -6.24 6.94
CA GLU A 23 8.42 -5.56 8.15
C GLU A 23 9.41 -6.41 8.95
N GLN A 24 9.16 -7.71 9.08
CA GLN A 24 10.04 -8.63 9.81
C GLN A 24 11.26 -9.07 8.99
N LEU A 25 11.08 -9.36 7.70
CA LEU A 25 12.15 -9.86 6.84
C LEU A 25 13.26 -8.83 6.62
N LEU A 26 12.91 -7.56 6.51
CA LEU A 26 13.84 -6.46 6.27
C LEU A 26 14.26 -5.74 7.56
N ASP A 27 13.87 -6.26 8.72
CA ASP A 27 14.32 -5.74 10.00
C ASP A 27 15.76 -6.22 10.28
N SER A 28 16.70 -5.35 10.00
CA SER A 28 18.14 -5.62 10.18
C SER A 28 18.67 -5.21 11.55
N ARG A 29 17.81 -4.81 12.48
CA ARG A 29 18.23 -4.37 13.82
C ARG A 29 18.78 -5.53 14.64
N ARG A 30 19.89 -5.29 15.33
CA ARG A 30 20.41 -6.21 16.34
C ARG A 30 19.51 -6.21 17.59
N PRO A 31 19.48 -7.28 18.39
CA PRO A 31 18.69 -7.33 19.61
C PRO A 31 18.91 -6.16 20.58
N SER A 32 20.15 -5.63 20.64
CA SER A 32 20.50 -4.45 21.44
C SER A 32 19.83 -3.18 20.89
N GLU A 33 19.72 -3.02 19.59
CA GLU A 33 19.08 -1.88 18.93
C GLU A 33 17.57 -1.92 19.11
N VAL A 34 16.96 -3.10 18.99
CA VAL A 34 15.54 -3.31 19.31
C VAL A 34 15.25 -2.97 20.77
N LYS A 35 16.11 -3.43 21.69
CA LYS A 35 15.98 -3.12 23.12
C LYS A 35 16.15 -1.63 23.42
N ALA A 36 16.96 -0.93 22.65
CA ALA A 36 17.13 0.52 22.72
C ALA A 36 16.05 1.31 21.96
N SER A 37 15.01 0.64 21.47
CA SER A 37 13.92 1.25 20.68
C SER A 37 14.38 1.94 19.39
N ALA A 38 15.48 1.51 18.79
CA ALA A 38 15.91 2.00 17.49
C ALA A 38 14.83 1.71 16.42
N PRO A 39 14.57 2.64 15.52
CA PRO A 39 13.50 2.48 14.54
C PRO A 39 13.79 1.36 13.52
N ALA A 40 12.75 0.62 13.16
CA ALA A 40 12.83 -0.35 12.07
C ALA A 40 12.91 0.37 10.72
N ARG A 41 13.69 -0.17 9.77
CA ARG A 41 13.79 0.42 8.42
C ARG A 41 12.51 0.26 7.58
N VAL A 42 11.65 -0.69 7.95
CA VAL A 42 10.34 -0.90 7.33
C VAL A 42 9.26 -0.51 8.31
N ARG A 43 8.51 0.55 8.01
CA ARG A 43 7.40 1.04 8.82
C ARG A 43 6.56 2.05 8.04
N LEU A 44 5.43 2.47 8.58
CA LEU A 44 4.57 3.48 7.97
C LEU A 44 5.25 4.87 7.97
N GLY A 45 5.98 5.19 9.02
CA GLY A 45 6.63 6.47 9.28
C GLY A 45 6.74 6.68 10.79
N GLU A 46 7.03 7.91 11.23
CA GLU A 46 7.11 8.28 12.65
C GLU A 46 5.95 9.14 13.10
N GLY A 47 5.35 9.86 12.17
CA GLY A 47 4.27 10.78 12.44
C GLY A 47 3.69 11.37 11.17
N TRP A 48 2.69 12.19 11.34
CA TRP A 48 2.22 13.06 10.27
C TRP A 48 3.30 14.09 9.98
N ILE A 49 3.53 14.36 8.71
CA ILE A 49 4.52 15.34 8.25
C ILE A 49 3.87 16.70 8.04
N SER A 50 4.63 17.75 8.29
CA SER A 50 4.20 19.15 8.13
C SER A 50 4.76 19.78 6.87
N ASP A 51 5.95 19.34 6.46
CA ASP A 51 6.71 19.91 5.35
C ASP A 51 7.37 18.79 4.51
N PRO A 52 7.50 18.94 3.18
CA PRO A 52 8.21 17.97 2.35
C PRO A 52 9.66 17.70 2.79
N VAL A 53 10.34 18.65 3.43
CA VAL A 53 11.70 18.46 3.97
C VAL A 53 11.71 17.44 5.11
N ASP A 54 10.66 17.43 5.95
CA ASP A 54 10.53 16.48 7.06
C ASP A 54 10.65 15.02 6.59
N LEU A 55 10.20 14.73 5.35
CA LEU A 55 10.28 13.40 4.75
C LEU A 55 11.72 12.87 4.64
N PHE A 56 12.67 13.76 4.37
CA PHE A 56 14.08 13.39 4.18
C PHE A 56 14.91 13.63 5.43
N ASP A 57 14.66 14.69 6.16
CA ASP A 57 15.36 15.04 7.40
C ASP A 57 15.24 13.90 8.42
N HIS A 58 14.03 13.37 8.58
CA HIS A 58 13.77 12.22 9.41
C HIS A 58 14.61 10.99 8.99
N LEU A 59 14.70 10.68 7.67
CA LEU A 59 15.50 9.56 7.19
C LEU A 59 16.97 9.71 7.52
N VAL A 60 17.51 10.91 7.39
CA VAL A 60 18.92 11.20 7.66
C VAL A 60 19.24 11.13 9.15
N ARG A 61 18.34 11.58 10.01
CA ARG A 61 18.55 11.58 11.48
C ARG A 61 18.43 10.19 12.10
N GLU A 62 17.45 9.40 11.64
CA GLU A 62 17.09 8.15 12.31
C GLU A 62 17.89 6.94 11.82
N TYR A 63 18.37 6.98 10.58
CA TYR A 63 19.03 5.82 9.99
C TYR A 63 20.48 6.10 9.61
N PRO A 64 21.43 5.32 10.16
CA PRO A 64 22.80 5.42 9.72
C PRO A 64 22.94 4.99 8.24
N PRO A 65 23.85 5.61 7.46
CA PRO A 65 24.11 5.20 6.10
C PRO A 65 24.67 3.77 6.06
N LEU A 66 24.21 2.95 5.11
CA LEU A 66 24.69 1.58 4.91
C LEU A 66 25.84 1.50 3.91
N PHE A 67 25.94 2.47 3.02
CA PHE A 67 26.96 2.53 1.97
C PHE A 67 27.84 3.76 2.15
N PRO A 68 29.18 3.63 1.94
CA PRO A 68 30.09 4.66 2.37
C PRO A 68 30.09 5.92 1.51
N THR A 69 29.93 5.85 0.23
CA THR A 69 29.90 7.06 -0.64
C THR A 69 29.69 6.71 -2.09
N LEU A 70 29.25 7.69 -2.86
CA LEU A 70 29.13 7.68 -4.30
C LEU A 70 29.94 8.80 -4.93
N GLU A 71 29.45 9.29 -6.03
CA GLU A 71 30.05 10.41 -6.75
C GLU A 71 29.94 11.69 -5.94
N ALA A 72 31.02 12.45 -5.86
CA ALA A 72 31.02 13.75 -5.25
C ALA A 72 30.26 14.74 -6.14
N GLU A 73 29.22 15.33 -5.60
CA GLU A 73 28.47 16.44 -6.18
C GLU A 73 28.57 17.62 -5.25
N ASP A 74 28.68 18.84 -5.80
CA ASP A 74 28.48 20.06 -5.05
C ASP A 74 27.06 20.60 -5.37
N PRO A 75 26.06 20.36 -4.48
CA PRO A 75 24.70 20.80 -4.73
C PRO A 75 24.56 22.33 -4.85
N ASP A 76 25.36 23.08 -4.11
CA ASP A 76 25.32 24.53 -4.14
C ASP A 76 25.84 25.06 -5.48
N ALA A 77 26.95 24.51 -5.98
CA ALA A 77 27.46 24.85 -7.30
C ALA A 77 26.48 24.49 -8.42
N ALA A 78 25.76 23.36 -8.31
CA ALA A 78 24.71 23.01 -9.25
C ALA A 78 23.58 24.04 -9.26
N LEU A 79 23.10 24.44 -8.07
CA LEU A 79 22.06 25.47 -7.92
C LEU A 79 22.50 26.83 -8.46
N GLU A 80 23.74 27.25 -8.18
CA GLU A 80 24.31 28.49 -8.73
C GLU A 80 24.38 28.46 -10.26
N ALA A 81 24.62 27.29 -10.84
CA ALA A 81 24.61 27.10 -12.30
C ALA A 81 23.16 26.98 -12.88
N GLY A 82 22.11 27.13 -12.06
CA GLY A 82 20.71 26.98 -12.47
C GLY A 82 20.32 25.53 -12.79
N GLN A 83 21.04 24.56 -12.24
CA GLN A 83 20.77 23.13 -12.42
C GLN A 83 20.18 22.52 -11.15
N ALA A 84 19.32 21.52 -11.32
CA ALA A 84 18.84 20.73 -10.18
C ALA A 84 19.93 19.75 -9.74
N PRO A 85 20.37 19.77 -8.46
CA PRO A 85 21.34 18.80 -7.96
C PRO A 85 20.76 17.40 -7.96
N VAL A 86 21.58 16.39 -8.25
CA VAL A 86 21.14 14.98 -8.34
C VAL A 86 21.00 14.35 -6.95
N LEU A 87 21.75 14.84 -5.96
CA LEU A 87 21.72 14.38 -4.56
C LEU A 87 21.96 12.86 -4.42
N HIS A 88 23.08 12.38 -4.98
CA HIS A 88 23.41 10.96 -5.05
C HIS A 88 23.39 10.27 -3.69
N GLU A 89 23.95 10.89 -2.64
CA GLU A 89 23.97 10.35 -1.29
C GLU A 89 22.57 10.21 -0.69
N LEU A 90 21.74 11.25 -0.84
CA LEU A 90 20.36 11.24 -0.36
C LEU A 90 19.56 10.15 -1.06
N ARG A 91 19.68 10.01 -2.36
CA ARG A 91 18.97 9.00 -3.16
C ARG A 91 19.39 7.59 -2.77
N LEU A 92 20.70 7.35 -2.58
CA LEU A 92 21.21 6.06 -2.13
C LEU A 92 20.71 5.75 -0.72
N HIS A 93 20.87 6.70 0.21
CA HIS A 93 20.43 6.53 1.58
C HIS A 93 18.93 6.21 1.67
N ASN A 94 18.09 7.00 1.00
CA ASN A 94 16.66 6.79 0.90
C ASN A 94 16.31 5.41 0.30
N GLY A 95 17.12 4.92 -0.64
CA GLY A 95 16.99 3.58 -1.20
C GLY A 95 17.17 2.44 -0.18
N THR A 96 17.84 2.70 0.94
CA THR A 96 18.10 1.72 2.01
C THR A 96 17.03 1.72 3.12
N VAL A 97 16.10 2.66 3.11
CA VAL A 97 14.99 2.75 4.08
C VAL A 97 13.68 2.38 3.37
N TRP A 98 12.94 1.45 3.95
CA TRP A 98 11.77 0.85 3.33
C TRP A 98 10.47 1.30 4.02
N GLN A 99 10.18 2.59 3.95
CA GLN A 99 8.87 3.08 4.39
C GLN A 99 7.76 2.63 3.43
N TRP A 100 6.56 2.39 3.95
CA TRP A 100 5.39 2.04 3.15
C TRP A 100 4.95 3.16 2.20
N ASN A 101 5.17 4.42 2.60
CA ASN A 101 5.08 5.58 1.74
C ASN A 101 6.47 6.21 1.63
N ARG A 102 7.21 5.87 0.57
CA ARG A 102 8.58 6.32 0.38
C ARG A 102 8.62 7.65 -0.37
N PRO A 103 9.25 8.70 0.18
CA PRO A 103 9.55 9.90 -0.59
C PRO A 103 10.61 9.55 -1.64
N VAL A 104 10.47 10.10 -2.83
CA VAL A 104 11.44 9.91 -3.92
C VAL A 104 11.77 11.27 -4.50
N TYR A 105 13.03 11.65 -4.39
CA TYR A 105 13.61 12.76 -5.16
C TYR A 105 14.32 12.18 -6.39
N ASP A 106 14.14 12.81 -7.53
CA ASP A 106 14.80 12.44 -8.79
C ASP A 106 14.96 13.67 -9.69
N VAL A 107 15.88 13.61 -10.66
CA VAL A 107 16.06 14.63 -11.69
C VAL A 107 15.86 13.97 -13.04
N GLN A 108 14.85 14.41 -13.79
CA GLN A 108 14.55 13.90 -15.12
C GLN A 108 14.58 15.03 -16.14
N GLY A 109 15.45 14.90 -17.15
CA GLY A 109 15.62 15.94 -18.18
C GLY A 109 16.02 17.31 -17.61
N GLY A 110 16.78 17.33 -16.51
CA GLY A 110 17.21 18.54 -15.81
C GLY A 110 16.16 19.14 -14.85
N SER A 111 14.98 18.57 -14.75
CA SER A 111 13.91 19.05 -13.85
C SER A 111 13.83 18.19 -12.58
N PRO A 112 13.85 18.80 -11.37
CA PRO A 112 13.70 18.10 -10.13
C PRO A 112 12.26 17.61 -9.97
N GLN A 113 12.11 16.41 -9.44
CA GLN A 113 10.81 15.78 -9.17
C GLN A 113 10.78 15.25 -7.74
N LEU A 114 9.70 15.58 -7.03
CA LEU A 114 9.39 14.99 -5.73
C LEU A 114 8.08 14.22 -5.83
N ARG A 115 8.07 12.96 -5.39
CA ARG A 115 6.90 12.10 -5.42
C ARG A 115 6.89 11.15 -4.23
N ILE A 116 5.72 10.64 -3.90
CA ILE A 116 5.55 9.58 -2.90
C ILE A 116 5.26 8.26 -3.61
N GLU A 117 6.08 7.26 -3.36
CA GLU A 117 5.83 5.88 -3.79
C GLU A 117 5.01 5.15 -2.73
N ASN A 118 3.76 4.84 -3.04
CA ASN A 118 2.93 4.00 -2.17
C ASN A 118 3.26 2.51 -2.42
N ARG A 119 3.74 1.83 -1.39
CA ARG A 119 4.13 0.40 -1.42
C ARG A 119 3.14 -0.52 -0.74
N VAL A 120 2.09 0.04 -0.14
CA VAL A 120 1.09 -0.72 0.61
C VAL A 120 0.24 -1.58 -0.31
N LEU A 121 -0.11 -1.07 -1.49
CA LEU A 121 -0.97 -1.79 -2.43
C LEU A 121 -0.26 -3.04 -2.97
N PRO A 122 -0.89 -4.23 -2.87
CA PRO A 122 -0.36 -5.44 -3.46
C PRO A 122 -0.55 -5.45 -4.98
N SER A 123 0.29 -6.21 -5.68
CA SER A 123 0.07 -6.52 -7.10
C SER A 123 -1.04 -7.57 -7.26
N ARG A 124 -1.79 -7.46 -8.38
CA ARG A 124 -2.82 -8.45 -8.83
C ARG A 124 -3.98 -8.66 -7.82
N PRO A 125 -5.08 -9.33 -8.12
CA PRO A 125 -5.24 -10.51 -9.03
C PRO A 125 -5.10 -10.29 -10.54
N THR A 126 -5.73 -9.26 -11.12
CA THR A 126 -5.63 -8.98 -12.56
C THR A 126 -5.18 -7.53 -12.82
N ALA A 127 -4.89 -7.18 -14.06
CA ALA A 127 -4.60 -5.79 -14.43
C ALA A 127 -5.77 -4.86 -14.10
N VAL A 128 -7.01 -5.31 -14.33
CA VAL A 128 -8.22 -4.54 -13.98
C VAL A 128 -8.30 -4.30 -12.48
N ASP A 129 -7.99 -5.32 -11.66
CA ASP A 129 -7.97 -5.17 -10.20
C ASP A 129 -6.89 -4.19 -9.73
N MET A 130 -5.71 -4.19 -10.37
CA MET A 130 -4.63 -3.24 -10.04
C MET A 130 -5.01 -1.81 -10.42
N VAL A 131 -5.56 -1.60 -11.61
CA VAL A 131 -6.00 -0.26 -12.05
C VAL A 131 -7.13 0.24 -11.18
N ALA A 132 -8.08 -0.63 -10.79
CA ALA A 132 -9.15 -0.28 -9.85
C ALA A 132 -8.59 0.18 -8.48
N ASN A 133 -7.58 -0.53 -7.95
CA ASN A 133 -6.91 -0.12 -6.71
C ASN A 133 -6.21 1.25 -6.88
N ALA A 134 -5.55 1.48 -8.00
CA ALA A 134 -4.88 2.75 -8.30
C ALA A 134 -5.89 3.89 -8.46
N ALA A 135 -6.99 3.68 -9.20
CA ALA A 135 -8.05 4.66 -9.36
C ALA A 135 -8.65 5.07 -8.02
N PHE A 136 -8.98 4.09 -7.18
CA PHE A 136 -9.47 4.35 -5.83
C PHE A 136 -8.46 5.14 -4.98
N TYR A 137 -7.19 4.76 -5.02
CA TYR A 137 -6.12 5.45 -4.28
C TYR A 137 -5.95 6.90 -4.75
N TYR A 138 -5.80 7.12 -6.06
CA TYR A 138 -5.61 8.47 -6.60
C TYR A 138 -6.84 9.36 -6.39
N GLY A 139 -8.04 8.81 -6.56
CA GLY A 139 -9.27 9.53 -6.27
C GLY A 139 -9.35 9.99 -4.82
N LEU A 140 -8.99 9.11 -3.86
CA LEU A 140 -8.95 9.46 -2.45
C LEU A 140 -7.86 10.49 -2.13
N VAL A 141 -6.66 10.34 -2.68
CA VAL A 141 -5.58 11.32 -2.49
C VAL A 141 -6.03 12.71 -2.92
N ARG A 142 -6.69 12.82 -4.08
CA ARG A 142 -7.21 14.08 -4.57
C ARG A 142 -8.32 14.65 -3.68
N ALA A 143 -9.30 13.83 -3.34
CA ALA A 143 -10.41 14.25 -2.48
C ALA A 143 -9.95 14.73 -1.10
N ILE A 144 -8.95 14.05 -0.52
CA ILE A 144 -8.36 14.44 0.76
C ILE A 144 -7.55 15.73 0.62
N ALA A 145 -6.78 15.88 -0.45
CA ALA A 145 -5.99 17.10 -0.70
C ALA A 145 -6.86 18.35 -0.90
N ASP A 146 -8.04 18.18 -1.48
CA ASP A 146 -8.99 19.29 -1.71
C ASP A 146 -9.93 19.53 -0.51
N SER A 147 -9.83 18.74 0.56
CA SER A 147 -10.71 18.84 1.72
C SER A 147 -10.24 19.91 2.70
N ASP A 148 -11.17 20.72 3.19
CA ASP A 148 -10.94 21.68 4.28
C ASP A 148 -10.61 21.01 5.62
N ARG A 149 -10.94 19.74 5.76
CA ARG A 149 -10.69 18.93 6.97
C ARG A 149 -9.92 17.68 6.59
N THR A 150 -8.66 17.66 6.97
CA THR A 150 -7.79 16.54 6.67
C THR A 150 -7.93 15.42 7.71
N PRO A 151 -7.85 14.14 7.31
CA PRO A 151 -7.95 13.02 8.24
C PRO A 151 -6.91 13.05 9.35
N TRP A 152 -5.71 13.56 9.08
CA TRP A 152 -4.61 13.60 10.06
C TRP A 152 -4.83 14.61 11.19
N GLU A 153 -5.66 15.63 11.01
CA GLU A 153 -6.04 16.56 12.09
C GLU A 153 -6.91 15.88 13.17
N GLN A 154 -7.62 14.82 12.78
CA GLN A 154 -8.56 14.11 13.66
C GLN A 154 -8.12 12.71 14.03
N THR A 155 -7.03 12.21 13.42
CA THR A 155 -6.55 10.85 13.62
C THR A 155 -5.10 10.86 14.09
N PRO A 156 -4.80 10.50 15.33
CA PRO A 156 -3.41 10.32 15.79
C PRO A 156 -2.67 9.33 14.88
N PHE A 157 -1.39 9.59 14.59
CA PHE A 157 -0.59 8.74 13.70
C PHE A 157 -0.56 7.26 14.15
N ALA A 158 -0.44 7.01 15.45
CA ALA A 158 -0.48 5.65 16.00
C ALA A 158 -1.80 4.90 15.71
N VAL A 159 -2.90 5.64 15.52
CA VAL A 159 -4.19 5.05 15.10
C VAL A 159 -4.13 4.65 13.64
N ALA A 160 -3.54 5.47 12.77
CA ALA A 160 -3.36 5.13 11.35
C ALA A 160 -2.45 3.91 11.17
N GLU A 161 -1.35 3.82 11.92
CA GLU A 161 -0.44 2.67 11.91
C GLU A 161 -1.14 1.39 12.41
N ARG A 162 -1.85 1.46 13.53
CA ARG A 162 -2.68 0.36 14.04
C ARG A 162 -3.69 -0.11 13.00
N ASP A 163 -4.33 0.81 12.31
CA ASP A 163 -5.38 0.51 11.35
C ASP A 163 -4.82 -0.06 10.04
N LEU A 164 -3.60 0.30 9.65
CA LEU A 164 -2.88 -0.39 8.58
C LEU A 164 -2.73 -1.89 8.89
N HIS A 165 -2.27 -2.23 10.11
CA HIS A 165 -2.10 -3.62 10.53
C HIS A 165 -3.44 -4.35 10.67
N ARG A 166 -4.48 -3.69 11.22
CA ARG A 166 -5.84 -4.25 11.28
C ARG A 166 -6.40 -4.55 9.89
N ALA A 167 -6.26 -3.59 8.96
CA ALA A 167 -6.71 -3.78 7.58
C ALA A 167 -5.94 -4.91 6.88
N ALA A 168 -4.63 -5.03 7.11
CA ALA A 168 -3.82 -6.12 6.56
C ALA A 168 -4.21 -7.48 7.16
N ARG A 169 -4.50 -7.54 8.47
CA ARG A 169 -4.88 -8.78 9.15
C ARG A 169 -6.29 -9.22 8.83
N ASP A 170 -7.26 -8.33 8.94
CA ASP A 170 -8.68 -8.65 8.95
C ASP A 170 -9.40 -8.30 7.63
N GLY A 171 -8.73 -7.59 6.71
CA GLY A 171 -9.27 -7.23 5.40
C GLY A 171 -10.53 -6.37 5.49
N LEU A 172 -11.61 -6.80 4.85
CA LEU A 172 -12.90 -6.10 4.88
C LEU A 172 -13.64 -6.21 6.22
N ALA A 173 -13.26 -7.15 7.08
CA ALA A 173 -13.82 -7.30 8.42
C ALA A 173 -13.16 -6.38 9.46
N ALA A 174 -12.09 -5.68 9.10
CA ALA A 174 -11.37 -4.78 10.01
C ALA A 174 -12.28 -3.66 10.53
N GLN A 175 -12.04 -3.25 11.78
CA GLN A 175 -12.58 -2.01 12.35
C GLN A 175 -11.53 -0.92 12.18
N LEU A 176 -11.87 0.15 11.48
CA LEU A 176 -10.97 1.25 11.15
C LEU A 176 -11.51 2.56 11.73
N SER A 177 -10.60 3.40 12.19
CA SER A 177 -10.94 4.74 12.66
C SER A 177 -10.88 5.73 11.50
N TRP A 178 -11.97 6.44 11.28
CA TRP A 178 -12.05 7.51 10.28
C TRP A 178 -12.71 8.73 10.89
N GLN A 179 -11.98 9.84 10.89
CA GLN A 179 -12.44 11.10 11.49
C GLN A 179 -12.95 10.92 12.94
N GLY A 180 -12.19 10.17 13.74
CA GLY A 180 -12.49 9.93 15.15
C GLY A 180 -13.59 8.89 15.44
N THR A 181 -14.14 8.22 14.42
CA THR A 181 -15.17 7.20 14.57
C THR A 181 -14.69 5.85 14.06
N ASP A 182 -14.79 4.82 14.92
CA ASP A 182 -14.49 3.43 14.53
C ASP A 182 -15.69 2.82 13.77
N GLN A 183 -15.42 2.23 12.60
CA GLN A 183 -16.46 1.62 11.78
C GLN A 183 -15.90 0.47 10.93
N PRO A 184 -16.76 -0.48 10.48
CA PRO A 184 -16.33 -1.58 9.62
C PRO A 184 -15.71 -1.07 8.32
N ALA A 185 -14.56 -1.64 7.92
CA ALA A 185 -13.84 -1.24 6.70
C ALA A 185 -14.72 -1.34 5.45
N ALA A 186 -15.57 -2.36 5.35
CA ALA A 186 -16.49 -2.52 4.23
C ALA A 186 -17.52 -1.38 4.17
N GLN A 187 -18.09 -0.99 5.32
CA GLN A 187 -19.03 0.12 5.41
C GLN A 187 -18.37 1.44 5.10
N LEU A 188 -17.22 1.73 5.74
CA LEU A 188 -16.41 2.92 5.48
C LEU A 188 -16.09 3.05 3.99
N THR A 189 -15.64 1.96 3.36
CA THR A 189 -15.29 1.99 1.92
C THR A 189 -16.50 2.32 1.07
N ARG A 190 -17.65 1.69 1.31
CA ARG A 190 -18.87 1.89 0.50
C ARG A 190 -19.49 3.26 0.70
N ASP A 191 -19.64 3.68 1.96
CA ASP A 191 -20.50 4.82 2.30
C ASP A 191 -19.74 6.16 2.31
N VAL A 192 -18.41 6.12 2.45
CA VAL A 192 -17.56 7.31 2.56
C VAL A 192 -16.46 7.36 1.50
N LEU A 193 -15.63 6.31 1.43
CA LEU A 193 -14.40 6.40 0.64
C LEU A 193 -14.65 6.26 -0.88
N LEU A 194 -15.60 5.44 -1.33
CA LEU A 194 -15.94 5.33 -2.75
C LEU A 194 -16.55 6.62 -3.31
N PRO A 195 -17.53 7.26 -2.65
CA PRO A 195 -18.01 8.58 -3.08
C PRO A 195 -16.91 9.64 -3.13
N ALA A 196 -16.04 9.68 -2.10
CA ALA A 196 -14.91 10.60 -2.08
C ALA A 196 -13.93 10.33 -3.22
N ALA A 197 -13.59 9.06 -3.48
CA ALA A 197 -12.72 8.70 -4.60
C ALA A 197 -13.31 9.09 -5.96
N ALA A 198 -14.63 8.92 -6.15
CA ALA A 198 -15.30 9.36 -7.37
C ALA A 198 -15.18 10.88 -7.57
N SER A 199 -15.47 11.66 -6.54
CA SER A 199 -15.31 13.12 -6.58
C SER A 199 -13.87 13.55 -6.89
N GLY A 200 -12.88 12.87 -6.30
CA GLY A 200 -11.47 13.16 -6.55
C GLY A 200 -11.04 12.82 -7.98
N LEU A 201 -11.53 11.72 -8.57
CA LEU A 201 -11.27 11.39 -9.97
C LEU A 201 -11.94 12.41 -10.92
N ASP A 202 -13.16 12.86 -10.62
CA ASP A 202 -13.82 13.94 -11.36
C ASP A 202 -13.01 15.24 -11.32
N ALA A 203 -12.48 15.60 -10.15
CA ALA A 203 -11.62 16.77 -10.00
C ALA A 203 -10.27 16.65 -10.76
N TRP A 204 -9.80 15.42 -11.03
CA TRP A 204 -8.68 15.14 -11.91
C TRP A 204 -9.05 15.17 -13.41
N GLY A 205 -10.35 15.27 -13.77
CA GLY A 205 -10.83 15.20 -15.14
C GLY A 205 -10.80 13.80 -15.74
N VAL A 206 -10.84 12.77 -14.91
CA VAL A 206 -10.94 11.37 -15.38
C VAL A 206 -12.31 11.17 -16.02
N ASP A 207 -12.33 10.52 -17.20
CA ASP A 207 -13.57 10.21 -17.89
C ASP A 207 -14.54 9.40 -17.03
N ALA A 208 -15.82 9.75 -17.05
CA ALA A 208 -16.85 9.12 -16.21
C ALA A 208 -16.97 7.61 -16.45
N HIS A 209 -16.79 7.15 -17.69
CA HIS A 209 -16.83 5.72 -18.02
C HIS A 209 -15.69 4.97 -17.33
N ASP A 210 -14.47 5.50 -17.37
CA ASP A 210 -13.31 4.88 -16.72
C ASP A 210 -13.42 4.96 -15.20
N ARG A 211 -13.84 6.11 -14.64
CA ARG A 211 -14.10 6.25 -13.21
C ARG A 211 -15.08 5.18 -12.73
N ASP A 212 -16.26 5.08 -13.36
CA ASP A 212 -17.32 4.18 -12.93
C ASP A 212 -16.93 2.71 -13.14
N ARG A 213 -16.22 2.40 -14.23
CA ARG A 213 -15.67 1.07 -14.48
C ARG A 213 -14.77 0.60 -13.35
N TYR A 214 -13.77 1.39 -13.00
CA TYR A 214 -12.76 0.94 -12.04
C TYR A 214 -13.23 1.06 -10.58
N LEU A 215 -13.99 2.08 -10.22
CA LEU A 215 -14.60 2.15 -8.88
C LEU A 215 -15.70 1.10 -8.70
N GLY A 216 -16.42 0.73 -9.75
CA GLY A 216 -17.37 -0.37 -9.74
C GLY A 216 -16.74 -1.73 -9.39
N VAL A 217 -15.48 -1.97 -9.79
CA VAL A 217 -14.73 -3.17 -9.35
C VAL A 217 -14.50 -3.16 -7.84
N ILE A 218 -14.13 -2.01 -7.26
CA ILE A 218 -13.96 -1.87 -5.81
C ILE A 218 -15.29 -2.09 -5.08
N GLU A 219 -16.36 -1.46 -5.54
CA GLU A 219 -17.69 -1.62 -4.97
C GLU A 219 -18.15 -3.08 -4.98
N ALA A 220 -17.99 -3.76 -6.11
CA ALA A 220 -18.37 -5.16 -6.27
C ALA A 220 -17.58 -6.08 -5.34
N ARG A 221 -16.26 -5.84 -5.16
CA ARG A 221 -15.45 -6.57 -4.16
C ARG A 221 -15.95 -6.35 -2.74
N VAL A 222 -16.27 -5.12 -2.37
CA VAL A 222 -16.76 -4.79 -1.02
C VAL A 222 -18.11 -5.42 -0.77
N ARG A 223 -19.02 -5.35 -1.74
CA ARG A 223 -20.38 -5.91 -1.64
C ARG A 223 -20.38 -7.44 -1.57
N SER A 224 -19.54 -8.08 -2.37
CA SER A 224 -19.45 -9.56 -2.40
C SER A 224 -18.55 -10.14 -1.32
N GLY A 225 -17.70 -9.31 -0.67
CA GLY A 225 -16.63 -9.79 0.22
C GLY A 225 -15.46 -10.46 -0.52
N ARG A 226 -15.49 -10.56 -1.85
CA ARG A 226 -14.50 -11.30 -2.67
C ARG A 226 -13.29 -10.44 -3.02
N THR A 227 -12.33 -10.40 -2.11
CA THR A 227 -10.96 -9.95 -2.38
C THR A 227 -10.13 -11.11 -2.93
N GLY A 228 -8.92 -10.81 -3.43
CA GLY A 228 -8.00 -11.89 -3.83
C GLY A 228 -7.65 -12.84 -2.69
N ALA A 229 -7.52 -12.34 -1.47
CA ALA A 229 -7.29 -13.17 -0.29
C ALA A 229 -8.51 -14.05 0.06
N ALA A 230 -9.71 -13.47 0.04
CA ALA A 230 -10.93 -14.21 0.30
C ALA A 230 -11.13 -15.34 -0.72
N TRP A 231 -10.98 -15.04 -2.03
CA TRP A 231 -11.09 -16.05 -3.07
C TRP A 231 -10.11 -17.22 -2.88
N GLN A 232 -8.83 -16.91 -2.58
CA GLN A 232 -7.81 -17.95 -2.33
C GLN A 232 -8.20 -18.82 -1.12
N THR A 233 -8.61 -18.20 -0.02
CA THR A 233 -8.98 -18.91 1.22
C THR A 233 -10.22 -19.79 1.02
N GLU A 234 -11.26 -19.25 0.38
CA GLU A 234 -12.51 -19.98 0.09
C GLU A 234 -12.27 -21.12 -0.88
N THR A 235 -11.43 -20.92 -1.92
CA THR A 235 -11.09 -21.98 -2.88
C THR A 235 -10.37 -23.13 -2.19
N VAL A 236 -9.37 -22.86 -1.35
CA VAL A 236 -8.66 -23.91 -0.61
C VAL A 236 -9.61 -24.66 0.31
N ARG A 237 -10.46 -23.95 1.08
CA ARG A 237 -11.46 -24.57 1.96
C ARG A 237 -12.41 -25.47 1.17
N HIS A 238 -12.93 -24.98 0.04
CA HIS A 238 -13.83 -25.78 -0.81
C HIS A 238 -13.16 -27.05 -1.37
N LEU A 239 -11.89 -26.98 -1.76
CA LEU A 239 -11.14 -28.12 -2.25
C LEU A 239 -10.89 -29.15 -1.13
N GLU A 240 -10.58 -28.71 0.09
CA GLU A 240 -10.43 -29.58 1.26
C GLU A 240 -11.76 -30.27 1.65
N GLU A 241 -12.86 -29.53 1.61
CA GLU A 241 -14.22 -30.08 1.83
C GLU A 241 -14.60 -31.18 0.80
N ARG A 242 -14.00 -31.11 -0.39
CA ARG A 242 -14.15 -32.16 -1.44
C ARG A 242 -13.12 -33.29 -1.32
N GLY A 243 -12.34 -33.31 -0.26
CA GLY A 243 -11.44 -34.41 0.08
C GLY A 243 -10.00 -34.25 -0.43
N LEU A 244 -9.59 -33.07 -0.95
CA LEU A 244 -8.19 -32.84 -1.29
C LEU A 244 -7.38 -32.62 -0.01
N GLU A 245 -6.20 -33.20 0.04
CA GLU A 245 -5.23 -32.86 1.08
C GLU A 245 -4.74 -31.43 0.93
N ARG A 246 -4.34 -30.82 2.03
CA ARG A 246 -3.91 -29.40 2.12
C ARG A 246 -2.94 -28.97 1.03
N ILE A 247 -1.87 -29.74 0.80
CA ILE A 247 -0.84 -29.39 -0.20
C ILE A 247 -1.44 -29.42 -1.60
N SER A 248 -2.23 -30.45 -1.91
CA SER A 248 -2.92 -30.58 -3.19
C SER A 248 -3.95 -29.47 -3.42
N ALA A 249 -4.69 -29.09 -2.38
CA ALA A 249 -5.62 -27.97 -2.44
C ALA A 249 -4.93 -26.62 -2.71
N LEU A 250 -3.78 -26.37 -2.09
CA LEU A 250 -2.98 -25.18 -2.34
C LEU A 250 -2.40 -25.14 -3.76
N HIS A 251 -1.92 -26.26 -4.29
CA HIS A 251 -1.44 -26.36 -5.67
C HIS A 251 -2.58 -26.09 -6.65
N GLU A 252 -3.73 -26.73 -6.46
CA GLU A 252 -4.89 -26.55 -7.33
C GLU A 252 -5.44 -25.12 -7.26
N MET A 253 -5.53 -24.52 -6.07
CA MET A 253 -5.88 -23.12 -5.92
C MET A 253 -4.92 -22.21 -6.70
N THR A 254 -3.61 -22.44 -6.59
CA THR A 254 -2.61 -21.64 -7.30
C THR A 254 -2.74 -21.78 -8.82
N ARG A 255 -2.98 -23.00 -9.32
CA ARG A 255 -3.22 -23.27 -10.73
C ARG A 255 -4.43 -22.46 -11.25
N ARG A 256 -5.56 -22.55 -10.54
CA ARG A 256 -6.79 -21.80 -10.87
C ARG A 256 -6.58 -20.29 -10.79
N TYR A 257 -5.86 -19.82 -9.77
CA TYR A 257 -5.50 -18.39 -9.65
C TYR A 257 -4.78 -17.89 -10.91
N VAL A 258 -3.78 -18.64 -11.39
CA VAL A 258 -3.02 -18.27 -12.60
C VAL A 258 -3.92 -18.26 -13.83
N GLU A 259 -4.82 -19.24 -13.97
CA GLU A 259 -5.77 -19.32 -15.08
C GLU A 259 -6.74 -18.12 -15.07
N HIS A 260 -7.36 -17.83 -13.92
CA HIS A 260 -8.27 -16.70 -13.79
C HIS A 260 -7.55 -15.36 -13.94
N ALA A 261 -6.31 -15.21 -13.44
CA ALA A 261 -5.52 -14.01 -13.64
C ALA A 261 -5.25 -13.73 -15.13
N ARG A 262 -5.11 -14.76 -15.95
CA ARG A 262 -4.94 -14.64 -17.42
C ARG A 262 -6.22 -14.26 -18.14
N SER A 263 -7.40 -14.57 -17.60
CA SER A 263 -8.68 -14.19 -18.21
C SER A 263 -8.91 -12.68 -18.24
N GLY A 264 -8.26 -11.93 -17.34
CA GLY A 264 -8.44 -10.50 -17.17
C GLY A 264 -9.73 -10.10 -16.45
N ALA A 265 -10.62 -11.04 -16.12
CA ALA A 265 -11.83 -10.76 -15.34
C ALA A 265 -11.47 -10.37 -13.89
N PRO A 266 -12.13 -9.38 -13.29
CA PRO A 266 -11.84 -8.97 -11.93
C PRO A 266 -12.17 -10.08 -10.92
N VAL A 267 -11.41 -10.13 -9.82
CA VAL A 267 -11.44 -11.26 -8.87
C VAL A 267 -12.81 -11.55 -8.25
N HIS A 268 -13.66 -10.54 -8.12
CA HIS A 268 -15.00 -10.75 -7.55
C HIS A 268 -15.94 -11.58 -8.47
N GLU A 269 -15.59 -11.71 -9.75
CA GLU A 269 -16.29 -12.54 -10.73
C GLU A 269 -15.75 -13.97 -10.81
N TRP A 270 -14.62 -14.27 -10.19
CA TRP A 270 -14.01 -15.59 -10.30
C TRP A 270 -14.86 -16.68 -9.63
N PRO A 271 -15.13 -17.82 -10.28
CA PRO A 271 -15.81 -18.94 -9.65
C PRO A 271 -14.94 -19.58 -8.57
N LEU A 272 -15.58 -20.25 -7.61
CA LEU A 272 -14.89 -21.03 -6.57
C LEU A 272 -14.71 -22.52 -6.99
N SER A 273 -15.49 -22.96 -7.96
CA SER A 273 -15.52 -24.36 -8.46
C SER A 273 -14.77 -24.50 -9.77
#